data_4e31885ad15d16fe1221fc0215dd02a0
#
_entry.id   4e31885ad15d16fe1221fc0215dd02a0
#
_cell.length_a   1.000
_cell.length_b   1.000
_cell.length_c   1.000
_cell.angle_alpha   90.00
_cell.angle_beta   90.00
_cell.angle_gamma   90.00
#
_symmetry.space_group_name_H-M   'P 1'
#
loop_
_entity.id
_entity.type
_entity.pdbx_description
1 polymer ?
#
loop_
_entity_poly.entity_id
_entity_poly.type
_entity_poly.pdbx_seq_one_letter_code
_entity_poly.pdbx_strand_id
1 'polypeptide(L)'
;LANGPMREEIEREGGLKLIYIDPPFAVGADFGFDIEIGGEKAEKRQTVIEEIAYRDTWERGMSSYLSMLYDRIKLMHSLLAEGGSIYVHCDWRVNNAVKLLLDEVFGSSNFQREIVWRIGWISGYKSAAPNWIRNHDNIYYYTKGTNFTFNKEYIPYPAGYTRRDGAVPEGAGYPIEDTWNCSELDKLDSIQIMSFSGEKVGYPTQKNENLLARIIRASSKEGDLVADFFGGSGTTAAVAEKLGRKWITCDLGRFGIHTTRKRMIGVQRELKAAGKDYRAFEVLNLGKYERQFFMDNMVNGARKKKENAYLSLILQAYHAQPVESFKHLHGRKAGRMVHVGPLDVPVTKQRVLEIFEECKTKLITKVDVLGFEFEMGLMPNVFDELREQGVDMVAKYIPKDVFDPRAVEKGQVKFFDVAYLDAKAHVTKRKVKIELVDFVTKYTQDDLEDVEKQLKKGAKVVIENGRIVKLNKDKDGFVERTVLTESWQDWVDYWAIDFNYRDKKEVIRVPQP
;
A
#
# COMPACT_ATOMS: atom_id res chain seq x y z
N LEU A 1 2.96 -14.60 -4.95
CA LEU A 1 2.49 -14.78 -6.33
C LEU A 1 3.31 -15.85 -7.07
N ALA A 2 4.64 -15.74 -7.15
CA ALA A 2 5.47 -16.65 -7.94
C ALA A 2 5.61 -18.06 -7.35
N ASN A 3 5.46 -18.24 -6.04
CA ASN A 3 5.71 -19.49 -5.32
C ASN A 3 4.56 -19.92 -4.40
N GLY A 4 3.38 -19.32 -4.53
CA GLY A 4 2.23 -19.56 -3.66
C GLY A 4 0.96 -19.95 -4.42
N PRO A 5 -0.19 -20.05 -3.74
CA PRO A 5 -1.47 -20.46 -4.34
C PRO A 5 -1.90 -19.59 -5.53
N MET A 6 -1.56 -18.30 -5.52
CA MET A 6 -1.87 -17.39 -6.62
C MET A 6 -1.15 -17.75 -7.93
N ARG A 7 -0.04 -18.49 -7.86
CA ARG A 7 0.65 -18.94 -9.09
C ARG A 7 -0.26 -19.83 -9.94
N GLU A 8 -0.92 -20.81 -9.31
CA GLU A 8 -1.84 -21.71 -10.00
C GLU A 8 -3.02 -20.95 -10.63
N GLU A 9 -3.50 -19.90 -9.95
CA GLU A 9 -4.55 -19.04 -10.51
C GLU A 9 -4.05 -18.26 -11.72
N ILE A 10 -2.87 -17.66 -11.65
CA ILE A 10 -2.24 -16.96 -12.78
C ILE A 10 -1.99 -17.91 -13.95
N GLU A 11 -1.49 -19.12 -13.69
CA GLU A 11 -1.25 -20.13 -14.73
C GLU A 11 -2.56 -20.61 -15.38
N ARG A 12 -3.62 -20.75 -14.61
CA ARG A 12 -4.97 -21.10 -15.12
C ARG A 12 -5.55 -20.04 -16.05
N GLU A 13 -5.22 -18.76 -15.79
CA GLU A 13 -5.55 -17.63 -16.67
C GLU A 13 -4.61 -17.53 -17.89
N GLY A 14 -3.66 -18.45 -18.05
CA GLY A 14 -2.67 -18.45 -19.12
C GLY A 14 -1.53 -17.44 -18.95
N GLY A 15 -1.24 -17.08 -17.71
CA GLY A 15 -0.21 -16.12 -17.32
C GLY A 15 -0.65 -14.66 -17.40
N LEU A 16 0.20 -13.76 -16.91
CA LEU A 16 -0.04 -12.32 -17.03
C LEU A 16 0.14 -11.87 -18.49
N LYS A 17 -0.84 -11.18 -19.05
CA LYS A 17 -0.77 -10.67 -20.41
C LYS A 17 -0.06 -9.32 -20.50
N LEU A 18 -0.17 -8.54 -19.44
CA LEU A 18 0.46 -7.22 -19.35
C LEU A 18 0.92 -6.98 -17.91
N ILE A 19 2.14 -6.50 -17.77
CA ILE A 19 2.65 -5.91 -16.55
C ILE A 19 3.01 -4.45 -16.83
N TYR A 20 2.52 -3.54 -16.00
CA TYR A 20 3.01 -2.17 -15.92
C TYR A 20 3.61 -1.95 -14.55
N ILE A 21 4.75 -1.30 -14.47
CA ILE A 21 5.35 -0.89 -13.21
C ILE A 21 5.91 0.53 -13.29
N ASP A 22 5.76 1.24 -12.18
CA ASP A 22 6.33 2.56 -11.92
C ASP A 22 7.10 2.48 -10.59
N PRO A 23 8.28 1.82 -10.60
CA PRO A 23 9.05 1.63 -9.37
C PRO A 23 9.54 2.98 -8.82
N PRO A 24 9.81 3.09 -7.51
CA PRO A 24 10.34 4.31 -6.92
C PRO A 24 11.58 4.78 -7.68
N PHE A 25 11.60 6.08 -8.01
CA PHE A 25 12.78 6.68 -8.64
C PHE A 25 13.80 7.11 -7.57
N ALA A 26 15.07 7.11 -7.94
CA ALA A 26 16.22 7.50 -7.11
C ALA A 26 16.16 8.97 -6.60
N VAL A 27 15.13 9.40 -5.90
CA VAL A 27 14.91 10.83 -5.59
C VAL A 27 15.30 11.20 -4.16
N GLY A 28 15.46 10.24 -3.24
CA GLY A 28 15.83 10.51 -1.84
C GLY A 28 14.85 11.45 -1.11
N ALA A 29 13.60 11.53 -1.54
CA ALA A 29 12.60 12.40 -0.96
C ALA A 29 11.80 11.66 0.13
N ASP A 30 11.62 12.30 1.28
CA ASP A 30 10.68 11.87 2.29
C ASP A 30 9.26 12.11 1.75
N PHE A 31 8.54 11.03 1.47
CA PHE A 31 7.15 11.11 1.05
C PHE A 31 6.24 10.99 2.28
N GLY A 32 5.81 12.12 2.83
CA GLY A 32 4.66 12.20 3.72
C GLY A 32 3.36 12.14 2.89
N PHE A 33 2.29 11.66 3.49
CA PHE A 33 0.97 11.62 2.85
C PHE A 33 0.05 12.61 3.53
N ASP A 34 -0.55 13.50 2.76
CA ASP A 34 -1.59 14.39 3.28
C ASP A 34 -2.89 13.59 3.47
N ILE A 35 -3.40 13.54 4.68
CA ILE A 35 -4.74 13.09 5.01
C ILE A 35 -5.59 14.31 5.34
N GLU A 36 -6.85 14.33 4.91
CA GLU A 36 -7.77 15.42 5.20
C GLU A 36 -8.74 14.98 6.31
N ILE A 37 -8.80 15.76 7.39
CA ILE A 37 -9.66 15.50 8.54
C ILE A 37 -10.29 16.81 8.97
N GLY A 38 -11.63 16.87 8.95
CA GLY A 38 -12.36 18.08 9.30
C GLY A 38 -12.04 19.30 8.43
N GLY A 39 -11.64 19.08 7.16
CA GLY A 39 -11.22 20.14 6.24
C GLY A 39 -9.78 20.63 6.42
N GLU A 40 -9.02 20.04 7.35
CA GLU A 40 -7.61 20.33 7.60
C GLU A 40 -6.71 19.20 7.09
N LYS A 41 -5.54 19.56 6.57
CA LYS A 41 -4.56 18.60 6.10
C LYS A 41 -3.62 18.20 7.22
N ALA A 42 -3.55 16.89 7.49
CA ALA A 42 -2.57 16.28 8.37
C ALA A 42 -1.59 15.45 7.55
N GLU A 43 -0.29 15.60 7.82
CA GLU A 43 0.74 14.77 7.20
C GLU A 43 0.88 13.46 7.96
N LYS A 44 0.59 12.34 7.30
CA LYS A 44 0.88 11.00 7.81
C LYS A 44 2.24 10.55 7.32
N ARG A 45 3.13 10.21 8.27
CA ARG A 45 4.47 9.71 7.95
C ARG A 45 4.43 8.27 7.45
N GLN A 46 5.42 7.92 6.66
CA GLN A 46 5.67 6.56 6.20
C GLN A 46 5.88 5.61 7.38
N THR A 47 5.55 4.34 7.19
CA THR A 47 5.96 3.28 8.12
C THR A 47 7.47 3.06 8.01
N VAL A 48 8.07 2.47 9.06
CA VAL A 48 9.53 2.19 9.08
C VAL A 48 9.94 1.31 7.91
N ILE A 49 9.13 0.33 7.53
CA ILE A 49 9.40 -0.54 6.36
C ILE A 49 9.38 0.27 5.06
N GLU A 50 8.42 1.16 4.89
CA GLU A 50 8.36 2.05 3.73
C GLU A 50 9.58 2.96 3.69
N GLU A 51 9.92 3.59 4.81
CA GLU A 51 11.11 4.43 4.93
C GLU A 51 12.40 3.65 4.62
N ILE A 52 12.57 2.46 5.18
CA ILE A 52 13.73 1.59 4.92
C ILE A 52 13.75 1.16 3.44
N ALA A 53 12.62 0.76 2.88
CA ALA A 53 12.54 0.36 1.47
C ALA A 53 12.92 1.51 0.52
N TYR A 54 12.58 2.74 0.89
CA TYR A 54 12.96 3.93 0.13
C TYR A 54 14.41 4.38 0.40
N ARG A 55 14.87 4.39 1.66
CA ARG A 55 16.22 4.86 2.04
C ARG A 55 17.32 3.85 1.73
N ASP A 56 17.16 2.57 2.08
CA ASP A 56 18.20 1.57 1.87
C ASP A 56 18.45 1.25 0.40
N THR A 57 17.44 1.44 -0.44
CA THR A 57 17.62 1.32 -1.88
C THR A 57 18.55 2.41 -2.42
N TRP A 58 18.74 3.52 -1.67
CA TRP A 58 19.48 4.70 -2.09
C TRP A 58 20.78 4.94 -1.35
N GLU A 59 20.89 4.56 -0.07
CA GLU A 59 22.12 4.78 0.73
C GLU A 59 23.32 4.04 0.15
N ARG A 60 23.11 2.89 -0.51
CA ARG A 60 24.14 2.12 -1.22
C ARG A 60 24.26 2.44 -2.71
N GLY A 61 23.54 3.44 -3.19
CA GLY A 61 23.59 3.94 -4.55
C GLY A 61 22.88 3.08 -5.61
N MET A 62 23.14 3.35 -6.87
CA MET A 62 22.51 2.75 -8.04
C MET A 62 22.56 1.20 -8.05
N SER A 63 23.67 0.61 -7.59
CA SER A 63 23.83 -0.86 -7.58
C SER A 63 22.78 -1.56 -6.72
N SER A 64 22.48 -1.03 -5.54
CA SER A 64 21.48 -1.58 -4.63
C SER A 64 20.07 -1.50 -5.21
N TYR A 65 19.75 -0.38 -5.85
CA TYR A 65 18.49 -0.20 -6.57
C TYR A 65 18.33 -1.21 -7.72
N LEU A 66 19.34 -1.36 -8.53
CA LEU A 66 19.31 -2.28 -9.67
C LEU A 66 19.20 -3.74 -9.21
N SER A 67 19.90 -4.14 -8.14
CA SER A 67 19.77 -5.47 -7.56
C SER A 67 18.33 -5.74 -7.09
N MET A 68 17.74 -4.80 -6.37
CA MET A 68 16.34 -4.89 -5.93
C MET A 68 15.37 -5.03 -7.11
N LEU A 69 15.58 -4.26 -8.15
CA LEU A 69 14.70 -4.27 -9.32
C LEU A 69 14.91 -5.54 -10.16
N TYR A 70 16.15 -6.01 -10.31
CA TYR A 70 16.51 -7.21 -11.04
C TYR A 70 15.78 -8.46 -10.54
N ASP A 71 15.83 -8.71 -9.23
CA ASP A 71 15.15 -9.86 -8.63
C ASP A 71 13.64 -9.83 -8.89
N ARG A 72 13.04 -8.66 -8.81
CA ARG A 72 11.60 -8.49 -9.04
C ARG A 72 11.23 -8.66 -10.50
N ILE A 73 12.01 -8.10 -11.42
CA ILE A 73 11.79 -8.23 -12.86
C ILE A 73 11.95 -9.68 -13.31
N LYS A 74 12.89 -10.44 -12.75
CA LYS A 74 13.00 -11.89 -13.02
C LYS A 74 11.73 -12.65 -12.59
N LEU A 75 11.18 -12.33 -11.42
CA LEU A 75 9.92 -12.92 -10.98
C LEU A 75 8.75 -12.51 -11.89
N MET A 76 8.68 -11.25 -12.28
CA MET A 76 7.67 -10.76 -13.22
C MET A 76 7.76 -11.46 -14.57
N HIS A 77 8.97 -11.64 -15.10
CA HIS A 77 9.20 -12.39 -16.33
C HIS A 77 8.68 -13.83 -16.24
N SER A 78 8.88 -14.49 -15.09
CA SER A 78 8.38 -15.86 -14.85
C SER A 78 6.86 -15.96 -14.79
N LEU A 79 6.15 -14.88 -14.44
CA LEU A 79 4.70 -14.82 -14.36
C LEU A 79 4.03 -14.37 -15.66
N LEU A 80 4.81 -13.76 -16.57
CA LEU A 80 4.30 -13.36 -17.88
C LEU A 80 3.93 -14.57 -18.72
N ALA A 81 2.78 -14.47 -19.38
CA ALA A 81 2.40 -15.40 -20.45
C ALA A 81 3.42 -15.37 -21.60
N GLU A 82 3.50 -16.45 -22.36
CA GLU A 82 4.19 -16.42 -23.66
C GLU A 82 3.48 -15.38 -24.56
N GLY A 83 4.23 -14.40 -25.05
CA GLY A 83 3.66 -13.23 -25.74
C GLY A 83 3.05 -12.16 -24.79
N GLY A 84 3.29 -12.25 -23.49
CA GLY A 84 2.98 -11.18 -22.54
C GLY A 84 3.93 -10.00 -22.68
N SER A 85 3.47 -8.84 -22.24
CA SER A 85 4.17 -7.55 -22.36
C SER A 85 4.49 -6.96 -21.00
N ILE A 86 5.62 -6.23 -20.92
CA ILE A 86 5.94 -5.41 -19.74
C ILE A 86 6.26 -3.98 -20.17
N TYR A 87 5.74 -3.02 -19.40
CA TYR A 87 6.07 -1.61 -19.50
C TYR A 87 6.70 -1.15 -18.19
N VAL A 88 7.92 -0.61 -18.26
CA VAL A 88 8.67 -0.14 -17.10
C VAL A 88 8.85 1.36 -17.22
N HIS A 89 8.16 2.10 -16.37
CA HIS A 89 8.24 3.55 -16.31
C HIS A 89 9.41 3.97 -15.43
N CYS A 90 10.24 4.87 -15.89
CA CYS A 90 11.38 5.39 -15.15
C CYS A 90 11.74 6.81 -15.57
N ASP A 91 12.43 7.52 -14.70
CA ASP A 91 12.97 8.83 -15.03
C ASP A 91 14.41 8.74 -15.55
N TRP A 92 14.92 9.88 -16.01
CA TRP A 92 16.25 10.02 -16.60
C TRP A 92 17.42 9.54 -15.72
N ARG A 93 17.25 9.48 -14.39
CA ARG A 93 18.34 9.12 -13.46
C ARG A 93 18.69 7.65 -13.55
N VAL A 94 17.71 6.83 -13.85
CA VAL A 94 17.83 5.36 -13.81
C VAL A 94 17.56 4.70 -15.16
N ASN A 95 17.02 5.42 -16.15
CA ASN A 95 16.54 4.85 -17.40
C ASN A 95 17.59 3.98 -18.12
N ASN A 96 18.82 4.47 -18.32
CA ASN A 96 19.87 3.72 -19.00
C ASN A 96 20.22 2.41 -18.30
N ALA A 97 20.33 2.44 -16.96
CA ALA A 97 20.65 1.27 -16.16
C ALA A 97 19.49 0.25 -16.14
N VAL A 98 18.25 0.75 -16.08
CA VAL A 98 17.05 -0.09 -16.18
C VAL A 98 16.94 -0.74 -17.55
N LYS A 99 17.29 -0.03 -18.63
CA LYS A 99 17.34 -0.59 -19.98
C LYS A 99 18.29 -1.80 -20.08
N LEU A 100 19.51 -1.67 -19.55
CA LEU A 100 20.48 -2.77 -19.53
C LEU A 100 19.99 -3.98 -18.71
N LEU A 101 19.34 -3.71 -17.57
CA LEU A 101 18.76 -4.74 -16.73
C LEU A 101 17.62 -5.49 -17.45
N LEU A 102 16.78 -4.76 -18.20
CA LEU A 102 15.71 -5.36 -18.99
C LEU A 102 16.27 -6.19 -20.15
N ASP A 103 17.34 -5.74 -20.81
CA ASP A 103 18.04 -6.51 -21.84
C ASP A 103 18.61 -7.83 -21.28
N GLU A 104 19.13 -7.81 -20.05
CA GLU A 104 19.63 -9.01 -19.38
C GLU A 104 18.52 -10.02 -19.08
N VAL A 105 17.35 -9.57 -18.64
CA VAL A 105 16.26 -10.46 -18.22
C VAL A 105 15.39 -10.92 -19.38
N PHE A 106 15.06 -10.03 -20.31
CA PHE A 106 14.16 -10.30 -21.43
C PHE A 106 14.89 -10.66 -22.73
N GLY A 107 16.18 -10.33 -22.85
CA GLY A 107 16.93 -10.34 -24.10
C GLY A 107 16.69 -9.08 -24.93
N SER A 108 17.76 -8.52 -25.49
CA SER A 108 17.69 -7.31 -26.34
C SER A 108 16.81 -7.47 -27.58
N SER A 109 16.65 -8.70 -28.09
CA SER A 109 15.75 -9.01 -29.22
C SER A 109 14.26 -8.85 -28.90
N ASN A 110 13.90 -8.85 -27.64
CA ASN A 110 12.52 -8.67 -27.15
C ASN A 110 12.21 -7.22 -26.77
N PHE A 111 13.16 -6.32 -26.93
CA PHE A 111 12.94 -4.88 -26.82
C PHE A 111 12.06 -4.39 -27.97
N GLN A 112 10.93 -3.78 -27.64
CA GLN A 112 9.99 -3.28 -28.64
C GLN A 112 10.17 -1.78 -28.87
N ARG A 113 10.15 -0.97 -27.80
CA ARG A 113 10.28 0.49 -27.89
C ARG A 113 10.71 1.13 -26.57
N GLU A 114 11.39 2.27 -26.70
CA GLU A 114 11.45 3.30 -25.70
C GLU A 114 10.40 4.35 -26.02
N ILE A 115 9.47 4.57 -25.09
CA ILE A 115 8.42 5.56 -25.22
C ILE A 115 8.84 6.79 -24.41
N VAL A 116 8.86 7.94 -25.08
CA VAL A 116 9.15 9.23 -24.45
C VAL A 116 7.83 9.91 -24.12
N TRP A 117 7.48 9.94 -22.84
CA TRP A 117 6.26 10.61 -22.38
C TRP A 117 6.57 12.00 -21.88
N ARG A 118 6.06 13.01 -22.58
CA ARG A 118 6.28 14.42 -22.26
C ARG A 118 5.48 14.85 -21.05
N ILE A 119 6.14 15.54 -20.08
CA ILE A 119 5.54 15.99 -18.82
C ILE A 119 4.45 17.06 -19.05
N GLY A 120 4.57 17.87 -20.09
CA GLY A 120 3.64 18.95 -20.45
C GLY A 120 4.08 20.30 -19.92
N TRP A 121 3.55 20.73 -18.78
CA TRP A 121 3.82 22.05 -18.24
C TRP A 121 5.19 22.14 -17.56
N ILE A 122 5.90 23.22 -17.84
CA ILE A 122 7.18 23.54 -17.17
C ILE A 122 6.85 24.48 -16.01
N SER A 123 7.13 24.03 -14.78
CA SER A 123 7.00 24.88 -13.59
C SER A 123 8.08 25.96 -13.56
N GLY A 124 7.76 27.15 -13.00
CA GLY A 124 8.62 28.33 -13.04
C GLY A 124 10.04 28.11 -12.49
N TYR A 125 10.21 27.29 -11.44
CA TYR A 125 11.55 26.98 -10.92
C TYR A 125 12.39 26.12 -11.88
N LYS A 126 11.78 25.31 -12.73
CA LYS A 126 12.48 24.53 -13.76
C LYS A 126 13.01 25.42 -14.89
N SER A 127 12.34 26.55 -15.18
CA SER A 127 12.77 27.50 -16.21
C SER A 127 14.07 28.22 -15.85
N ALA A 128 14.49 28.20 -14.59
CA ALA A 128 15.76 28.76 -14.13
C ALA A 128 16.96 27.81 -14.35
N ALA A 129 16.78 26.61 -14.92
CA ALA A 129 17.86 25.68 -15.18
C ALA A 129 18.90 26.27 -16.14
N PRO A 130 20.22 26.11 -15.88
CA PRO A 130 21.27 26.66 -16.73
C PRO A 130 21.52 25.87 -18.01
N ASN A 131 20.74 24.81 -18.26
CA ASN A 131 20.86 23.92 -19.40
C ASN A 131 19.48 23.53 -19.97
N TRP A 132 19.43 22.56 -20.87
CA TRP A 132 18.18 22.07 -21.42
C TRP A 132 17.22 21.57 -20.35
N ILE A 133 15.99 22.09 -20.34
CA ILE A 133 14.98 21.75 -19.36
C ILE A 133 14.46 20.34 -19.63
N ARG A 134 14.59 19.45 -18.65
CA ARG A 134 14.01 18.12 -18.71
C ARG A 134 12.47 18.21 -18.70
N ASN A 135 11.82 17.59 -19.68
CA ASN A 135 10.38 17.60 -19.79
C ASN A 135 9.79 16.27 -20.29
N HIS A 136 10.36 15.14 -19.90
CA HIS A 136 9.84 13.82 -20.22
C HIS A 136 10.27 12.78 -19.17
N ASP A 137 9.54 11.67 -19.13
CA ASP A 137 9.93 10.40 -18.55
C ASP A 137 9.98 9.34 -19.66
N ASN A 138 10.65 8.21 -19.37
CA ASN A 138 10.82 7.10 -20.30
C ASN A 138 9.97 5.91 -19.85
N ILE A 139 9.37 5.20 -20.82
CA ILE A 139 8.68 3.94 -20.57
C ILE A 139 9.27 2.91 -21.53
N TYR A 140 9.92 1.88 -20.97
CA TYR A 140 10.47 0.79 -21.74
C TYR A 140 9.43 -0.29 -21.97
N TYR A 141 9.24 -0.67 -23.22
CA TYR A 141 8.32 -1.71 -23.65
C TYR A 141 9.09 -2.94 -24.12
N TYR A 142 8.86 -4.06 -23.43
CA TYR A 142 9.39 -5.38 -23.77
C TYR A 142 8.28 -6.41 -23.86
N THR A 143 8.56 -7.50 -24.59
CA THR A 143 7.66 -8.66 -24.68
C THR A 143 8.38 -9.93 -24.26
N LYS A 144 7.62 -10.92 -23.82
CA LYS A 144 8.13 -12.29 -23.61
C LYS A 144 7.87 -13.09 -24.88
N GLY A 145 8.86 -13.07 -25.81
CA GLY A 145 8.75 -13.73 -27.09
C GLY A 145 8.16 -12.86 -28.22
N THR A 146 8.06 -13.45 -29.39
CA THR A 146 7.73 -12.73 -30.65
C THR A 146 6.25 -12.69 -31.00
N ASN A 147 5.45 -13.59 -30.43
CA ASN A 147 3.99 -13.64 -30.67
C ASN A 147 3.23 -12.94 -29.55
N PHE A 148 3.16 -11.63 -29.60
CA PHE A 148 2.55 -10.80 -28.58
C PHE A 148 1.31 -10.03 -29.10
N THR A 149 0.44 -9.62 -28.17
CA THR A 149 -0.70 -8.77 -28.47
C THR A 149 -0.26 -7.33 -28.58
N PHE A 150 -0.54 -6.70 -29.73
CA PHE A 150 -0.38 -5.26 -29.90
C PHE A 150 -1.50 -4.69 -30.78
N ASN A 151 -2.39 -3.92 -30.17
CA ASN A 151 -3.50 -3.23 -30.83
C ASN A 151 -3.06 -1.80 -31.13
N LYS A 152 -2.82 -1.48 -32.41
CA LYS A 152 -2.42 -0.12 -32.81
C LYS A 152 -3.54 0.88 -32.52
N GLU A 153 -3.21 1.99 -31.90
CA GLU A 153 -4.09 3.15 -31.75
C GLU A 153 -3.75 4.19 -32.83
N TYR A 154 -4.76 4.97 -33.22
CA TYR A 154 -4.64 5.96 -34.30
C TYR A 154 -5.19 7.32 -33.86
N ILE A 155 -4.53 8.38 -34.33
CA ILE A 155 -5.04 9.75 -34.30
C ILE A 155 -5.84 9.94 -35.59
N PRO A 156 -7.15 10.27 -35.50
CA PRO A 156 -7.97 10.46 -36.69
C PRO A 156 -7.36 11.51 -37.63
N TYR A 157 -7.48 11.29 -38.92
CA TYR A 157 -7.09 12.30 -39.89
C TYR A 157 -7.92 13.58 -39.69
N PRO A 158 -7.30 14.78 -39.83
CA PRO A 158 -8.05 16.03 -39.84
C PRO A 158 -9.15 16.03 -40.93
N ALA A 159 -10.26 16.69 -40.64
CA ALA A 159 -11.34 16.83 -41.61
C ALA A 159 -10.80 17.45 -42.94
N GLY A 160 -11.11 16.82 -44.04
CA GLY A 160 -10.65 17.28 -45.39
C GLY A 160 -9.19 16.97 -45.72
N TYR A 161 -8.50 16.18 -44.88
CA TYR A 161 -7.12 15.77 -45.19
C TYR A 161 -7.05 14.89 -46.44
N THR A 162 -6.14 15.24 -47.36
CA THR A 162 -5.79 14.46 -48.53
C THR A 162 -4.29 14.18 -48.54
N ARG A 163 -3.88 13.08 -49.13
CA ARG A 163 -2.47 12.76 -49.36
C ARG A 163 -1.86 13.73 -50.37
N ARG A 164 -0.51 13.71 -50.48
CA ARG A 164 0.23 14.54 -51.47
C ARG A 164 -0.18 14.27 -52.92
N ASP A 165 -0.68 13.07 -53.19
CA ASP A 165 -1.21 12.66 -54.51
C ASP A 165 -2.68 13.02 -54.71
N GLY A 166 -3.29 13.75 -53.77
CA GLY A 166 -4.69 14.15 -53.81
C GLY A 166 -5.69 13.07 -53.37
N ALA A 167 -5.23 11.85 -53.07
CA ALA A 167 -6.10 10.77 -52.65
C ALA A 167 -6.58 10.95 -51.20
N VAL A 168 -7.82 10.54 -50.92
CA VAL A 168 -8.33 10.44 -49.56
C VAL A 168 -7.63 9.25 -48.89
N PRO A 169 -7.00 9.42 -47.71
CA PRO A 169 -6.33 8.34 -47.03
C PRO A 169 -7.33 7.26 -46.59
N GLU A 170 -6.95 6.01 -46.82
CA GLU A 170 -7.66 4.86 -46.27
C GLU A 170 -7.19 4.58 -44.85
N GLY A 171 -8.11 4.16 -43.93
CA GLY A 171 -7.80 3.75 -42.56
C GLY A 171 -8.23 4.71 -41.50
N ALA A 172 -7.92 4.36 -40.24
CA ALA A 172 -8.46 5.04 -39.05
C ALA A 172 -7.75 6.37 -38.72
N GLY A 173 -6.58 6.65 -39.28
CA GLY A 173 -5.78 7.83 -38.96
C GLY A 173 -4.28 7.57 -38.99
N TYR A 174 -3.52 8.48 -38.39
CA TYR A 174 -2.08 8.30 -38.18
C TYR A 174 -1.86 7.34 -37.00
N PRO A 175 -1.01 6.30 -37.14
CA PRO A 175 -0.63 5.48 -36.00
C PRO A 175 0.06 6.34 -34.94
N ILE A 176 -0.24 6.09 -33.67
CA ILE A 176 0.43 6.77 -32.55
C ILE A 176 1.88 6.35 -32.52
N GLU A 177 2.77 7.33 -32.43
CA GLU A 177 4.23 7.17 -32.38
C GLU A 177 4.70 6.85 -30.95
N ASP A 178 6.02 6.68 -30.75
CA ASP A 178 6.66 6.43 -29.48
C ASP A 178 6.99 7.72 -28.67
N THR A 179 6.72 8.89 -29.26
CA THR A 179 6.80 10.18 -28.56
C THR A 179 5.40 10.65 -28.19
N TRP A 180 5.07 10.51 -26.92
CA TRP A 180 3.74 10.83 -26.40
C TRP A 180 3.70 12.26 -25.84
N ASN A 181 2.96 13.12 -26.52
CA ASN A 181 2.77 14.50 -26.08
C ASN A 181 1.46 14.62 -25.27
N CYS A 182 1.43 15.52 -24.31
CA CYS A 182 0.18 15.92 -23.68
C CYS A 182 -0.50 16.99 -24.56
N SER A 183 -1.35 16.54 -25.45
CA SER A 183 -2.15 17.39 -26.33
C SER A 183 -3.53 16.78 -26.56
N GLU A 184 -4.49 17.57 -27.00
CA GLU A 184 -5.82 17.07 -27.37
C GLU A 184 -5.76 16.03 -28.49
N LEU A 185 -4.81 16.17 -29.40
CA LEU A 185 -4.59 15.23 -30.51
C LEU A 185 -4.12 13.87 -29.98
N ASP A 186 -3.17 13.88 -29.05
CA ASP A 186 -2.62 12.64 -28.46
C ASP A 186 -3.59 12.02 -27.44
N LYS A 187 -4.60 12.74 -26.98
CA LYS A 187 -5.54 12.32 -25.93
C LYS A 187 -4.82 11.81 -24.66
N LEU A 188 -3.72 12.44 -24.34
CA LEU A 188 -2.94 12.20 -23.12
C LEU A 188 -2.85 13.47 -22.31
N ASP A 189 -2.95 13.28 -20.99
CA ASP A 189 -2.78 14.34 -20.02
C ASP A 189 -1.30 14.55 -19.66
N SER A 190 -1.01 15.70 -19.08
CA SER A 190 0.27 15.97 -18.43
C SER A 190 0.54 14.90 -17.34
N ILE A 191 1.83 14.62 -17.05
CA ILE A 191 2.22 13.78 -15.89
C ILE A 191 1.58 14.31 -14.60
N GLN A 192 1.46 15.62 -14.45
CA GLN A 192 0.82 16.21 -13.28
C GLN A 192 -0.70 16.16 -13.41
N ILE A 193 -1.34 15.42 -12.53
CA ILE A 193 -2.79 15.45 -12.39
C ILE A 193 -3.17 16.79 -11.77
N MET A 194 -3.98 17.55 -12.49
CA MET A 194 -4.41 18.88 -12.05
C MET A 194 -5.24 18.77 -10.77
N SER A 195 -5.16 19.78 -9.90
CA SER A 195 -5.85 19.79 -8.60
C SER A 195 -7.38 19.68 -8.69
N PHE A 196 -7.94 20.06 -9.83
CA PHE A 196 -9.37 20.00 -10.13
C PHE A 196 -9.79 18.74 -10.91
N SER A 197 -8.87 17.81 -11.19
CA SER A 197 -9.21 16.57 -11.89
C SER A 197 -10.02 15.64 -10.98
N GLY A 198 -11.13 15.12 -11.50
CA GLY A 198 -11.99 14.18 -10.80
C GLY A 198 -11.34 12.82 -10.50
N GLU A 199 -10.23 12.50 -11.18
CA GLU A 199 -9.49 11.25 -10.92
C GLU A 199 -8.48 11.34 -9.77
N LYS A 200 -8.27 12.55 -9.21
CA LYS A 200 -7.28 12.79 -8.16
C LYS A 200 -7.71 12.14 -6.85
N VAL A 201 -6.88 11.22 -6.33
CA VAL A 201 -7.14 10.51 -5.07
C VAL A 201 -6.22 10.92 -3.92
N GLY A 202 -5.47 12.03 -4.08
CA GLY A 202 -4.57 12.54 -3.03
C GLY A 202 -3.25 11.77 -2.88
N TYR A 203 -2.94 10.85 -3.77
CA TYR A 203 -1.68 10.10 -3.76
C TYR A 203 -0.59 10.87 -4.52
N PRO A 204 0.59 11.16 -3.92
CA PRO A 204 1.56 12.10 -4.49
C PRO A 204 2.10 11.72 -5.88
N THR A 205 2.27 10.43 -6.14
CA THR A 205 2.86 9.89 -7.39
C THR A 205 1.82 9.25 -8.32
N GLN A 206 0.55 9.62 -8.16
CA GLN A 206 -0.53 9.09 -8.98
C GLN A 206 -0.27 9.33 -10.47
N LYS A 207 -0.43 8.29 -11.29
CA LYS A 207 -0.44 8.38 -12.76
C LYS A 207 -1.85 8.61 -13.30
N ASN A 208 -1.96 9.25 -14.47
CA ASN A 208 -3.25 9.48 -15.11
C ASN A 208 -3.86 8.19 -15.67
N GLU A 209 -5.19 8.13 -15.65
CA GLU A 209 -5.93 7.00 -16.22
C GLU A 209 -5.73 6.88 -17.72
N ASN A 210 -5.64 7.98 -18.47
CA ASN A 210 -5.45 7.97 -19.93
C ASN A 210 -4.13 7.31 -20.36
N LEU A 211 -3.04 7.51 -19.60
CA LEU A 211 -1.77 6.82 -19.86
C LEU A 211 -1.93 5.31 -19.75
N LEU A 212 -2.51 4.85 -18.64
CA LEU A 212 -2.70 3.42 -18.39
C LEU A 212 -3.73 2.82 -19.37
N ALA A 213 -4.76 3.57 -19.74
CA ALA A 213 -5.76 3.12 -20.70
C ALA A 213 -5.12 2.85 -22.09
N ARG A 214 -4.21 3.71 -22.53
CA ARG A 214 -3.45 3.51 -23.77
C ARG A 214 -2.61 2.23 -23.71
N ILE A 215 -1.82 2.05 -22.66
CA ILE A 215 -0.96 0.88 -22.49
C ILE A 215 -1.79 -0.40 -22.42
N ILE A 216 -2.87 -0.40 -21.61
CA ILE A 216 -3.72 -1.57 -21.39
C ILE A 216 -4.45 -1.97 -22.69
N ARG A 217 -5.00 -1.00 -23.44
CA ARG A 217 -5.64 -1.28 -24.73
C ARG A 217 -4.65 -1.81 -25.77
N ALA A 218 -3.45 -1.22 -25.83
CA ALA A 218 -2.43 -1.63 -26.81
C ALA A 218 -1.97 -3.08 -26.59
N SER A 219 -1.77 -3.51 -25.32
CA SER A 219 -1.09 -4.78 -25.03
C SER A 219 -1.95 -5.81 -24.31
N SER A 220 -3.28 -5.67 -24.33
CA SER A 220 -4.20 -6.66 -23.78
C SER A 220 -5.57 -6.64 -24.47
N LYS A 221 -6.33 -7.71 -24.24
CA LYS A 221 -7.73 -7.86 -24.67
C LYS A 221 -8.65 -7.85 -23.43
N GLU A 222 -9.93 -7.65 -23.65
CA GLU A 222 -10.94 -7.82 -22.59
C GLU A 222 -10.86 -9.22 -22.00
N GLY A 223 -10.96 -9.34 -20.68
CA GLY A 223 -10.79 -10.58 -19.94
C GLY A 223 -9.35 -10.97 -19.59
N ASP A 224 -8.34 -10.38 -20.25
CA ASP A 224 -6.93 -10.64 -19.96
C ASP A 224 -6.53 -10.19 -18.55
N LEU A 225 -5.51 -10.86 -17.99
CA LEU A 225 -4.97 -10.55 -16.67
C LEU A 225 -3.82 -9.53 -16.77
N VAL A 226 -4.02 -8.37 -16.14
CA VAL A 226 -3.07 -7.25 -16.07
C VAL A 226 -2.52 -7.13 -14.66
N ALA A 227 -1.24 -6.84 -14.50
CA ALA A 227 -0.64 -6.69 -13.18
C ALA A 227 0.18 -5.40 -13.02
N ASP A 228 0.22 -4.90 -11.77
CA ASP A 228 1.08 -3.80 -11.33
C ASP A 228 1.61 -4.11 -9.93
N PHE A 229 2.94 -4.30 -9.83
CA PHE A 229 3.59 -4.69 -8.58
C PHE A 229 4.17 -3.50 -7.79
N PHE A 230 3.90 -2.28 -8.26
CA PHE A 230 4.17 -1.01 -7.58
C PHE A 230 2.92 -0.12 -7.66
N GLY A 231 1.78 -0.68 -7.23
CA GLY A 231 0.44 -0.18 -7.52
C GLY A 231 0.11 1.23 -7.04
N GLY A 232 0.74 1.70 -5.96
CA GLY A 232 0.57 3.06 -5.44
C GLY A 232 -0.89 3.43 -5.23
N SER A 233 -1.37 4.37 -6.06
CA SER A 233 -2.76 4.86 -6.04
C SER A 233 -3.78 3.94 -6.71
N GLY A 234 -3.36 2.78 -7.26
CA GLY A 234 -4.24 1.82 -7.93
C GLY A 234 -4.75 2.25 -9.31
N THR A 235 -4.04 3.14 -10.01
CA THR A 235 -4.48 3.60 -11.34
C THR A 235 -4.57 2.45 -12.33
N THR A 236 -3.59 1.55 -12.35
CA THR A 236 -3.59 0.37 -13.23
C THR A 236 -4.81 -0.52 -12.97
N ALA A 237 -5.12 -0.80 -11.70
CA ALA A 237 -6.28 -1.61 -11.32
C ALA A 237 -7.61 -0.94 -11.73
N ALA A 238 -7.75 0.37 -11.48
CA ALA A 238 -8.94 1.14 -11.83
C ALA A 238 -9.21 1.13 -13.33
N VAL A 239 -8.18 1.36 -14.14
CA VAL A 239 -8.30 1.37 -15.59
C VAL A 239 -8.54 -0.03 -16.14
N ALA A 240 -7.85 -1.05 -15.62
CA ALA A 240 -8.07 -2.44 -16.03
C ALA A 240 -9.52 -2.86 -15.79
N GLU A 241 -10.11 -2.57 -14.61
CA GLU A 241 -11.52 -2.86 -14.31
C GLU A 241 -12.47 -2.10 -15.25
N LYS A 242 -12.26 -0.79 -15.45
CA LYS A 242 -13.08 0.04 -16.37
C LYS A 242 -13.06 -0.48 -17.81
N LEU A 243 -11.95 -1.10 -18.22
CA LEU A 243 -11.77 -1.68 -19.55
C LEU A 243 -12.10 -3.18 -19.64
N GLY A 244 -12.67 -3.80 -18.59
CA GLY A 244 -13.07 -5.20 -18.59
C GLY A 244 -11.90 -6.19 -18.44
N ARG A 245 -10.70 -5.76 -18.04
CA ARG A 245 -9.55 -6.63 -17.76
C ARG A 245 -9.62 -7.13 -16.33
N LYS A 246 -9.11 -8.34 -16.08
CA LYS A 246 -8.78 -8.83 -14.73
C LYS A 246 -7.50 -8.15 -14.27
N TRP A 247 -7.33 -7.99 -12.96
CA TRP A 247 -6.16 -7.27 -12.48
C TRP A 247 -5.61 -7.84 -11.16
N ILE A 248 -4.30 -7.68 -10.98
CA ILE A 248 -3.58 -7.91 -9.74
C ILE A 248 -2.73 -6.67 -9.48
N THR A 249 -2.85 -6.08 -8.30
CA THR A 249 -1.95 -5.00 -7.88
C THR A 249 -1.35 -5.29 -6.52
N CYS A 250 -0.10 -4.90 -6.32
CA CYS A 250 0.60 -5.03 -5.04
C CYS A 250 1.23 -3.70 -4.66
N ASP A 251 1.26 -3.43 -3.38
CA ASP A 251 2.04 -2.33 -2.82
C ASP A 251 2.61 -2.72 -1.46
N LEU A 252 3.79 -2.21 -1.12
CA LEU A 252 4.39 -2.40 0.18
C LEU A 252 3.70 -1.52 1.23
N GLY A 253 3.28 -0.32 0.81
CA GLY A 253 2.68 0.70 1.65
C GLY A 253 1.21 0.44 1.96
N ARG A 254 0.86 0.45 3.24
CA ARG A 254 -0.54 0.34 3.67
C ARG A 254 -1.40 1.47 3.12
N PHE A 255 -0.82 2.66 2.96
CA PHE A 255 -1.52 3.81 2.41
C PHE A 255 -1.85 3.59 0.92
N GLY A 256 -0.93 3.02 0.14
CA GLY A 256 -1.18 2.64 -1.26
C GLY A 256 -2.35 1.63 -1.37
N ILE A 257 -2.32 0.58 -0.54
CA ILE A 257 -3.40 -0.42 -0.50
C ILE A 257 -4.74 0.21 -0.08
N HIS A 258 -4.74 1.09 0.95
CA HIS A 258 -5.95 1.79 1.38
C HIS A 258 -6.52 2.69 0.28
N THR A 259 -5.67 3.47 -0.36
CA THR A 259 -6.05 4.35 -1.47
C THR A 259 -6.60 3.55 -2.65
N THR A 260 -5.91 2.47 -3.04
CA THR A 260 -6.36 1.55 -4.09
C THR A 260 -7.72 0.93 -3.77
N ARG A 261 -7.91 0.43 -2.55
CA ARG A 261 -9.19 -0.13 -2.09
C ARG A 261 -10.34 0.88 -2.24
N LYS A 262 -10.14 2.10 -1.72
CA LYS A 262 -11.12 3.18 -1.79
C LYS A 262 -11.44 3.56 -3.25
N ARG A 263 -10.40 3.66 -4.09
CA ARG A 263 -10.56 3.93 -5.53
C ARG A 263 -11.36 2.83 -6.22
N MET A 264 -11.08 1.57 -5.97
CA MET A 264 -11.80 0.46 -6.58
C MET A 264 -13.27 0.39 -6.16
N ILE A 265 -13.61 0.73 -4.92
CA ILE A 265 -14.99 0.90 -4.48
C ILE A 265 -15.68 2.01 -5.29
N GLY A 266 -14.99 3.12 -5.53
CA GLY A 266 -15.47 4.20 -6.41
C GLY A 266 -15.73 3.72 -7.83
N VAL A 267 -14.77 2.99 -8.42
CA VAL A 267 -14.91 2.40 -9.78
C VAL A 267 -16.11 1.45 -9.86
N GLN A 268 -16.32 0.59 -8.87
CA GLN A 268 -17.50 -0.28 -8.83
C GLN A 268 -18.81 0.53 -8.79
N ARG A 269 -18.85 1.63 -8.04
CA ARG A 269 -20.01 2.54 -7.99
C ARG A 269 -20.26 3.22 -9.34
N GLU A 270 -19.21 3.71 -10.00
CA GLU A 270 -19.28 4.32 -11.33
C GLU A 270 -19.83 3.32 -12.38
N LEU A 271 -19.28 2.11 -12.42
CA LEU A 271 -19.71 1.08 -13.35
C LEU A 271 -21.16 0.68 -13.09
N LYS A 272 -21.56 0.52 -11.82
CA LYS A 272 -22.94 0.24 -11.44
C LYS A 272 -23.90 1.34 -11.90
N ALA A 273 -23.54 2.61 -11.65
CA ALA A 273 -24.35 3.75 -12.07
C ALA A 273 -24.49 3.84 -13.60
N ALA A 274 -23.47 3.39 -14.35
CA ALA A 274 -23.46 3.29 -15.80
C ALA A 274 -24.18 2.03 -16.34
N GLY A 275 -24.76 1.18 -15.47
CA GLY A 275 -25.40 -0.07 -15.87
C GLY A 275 -24.43 -1.14 -16.40
N LYS A 276 -23.13 -1.00 -16.11
CA LYS A 276 -22.08 -1.94 -16.50
C LYS A 276 -21.84 -2.95 -15.39
N ASP A 277 -21.41 -4.16 -15.76
CA ASP A 277 -20.98 -5.15 -14.79
C ASP A 277 -19.62 -4.77 -14.17
N TYR A 278 -19.39 -5.23 -12.96
CA TYR A 278 -18.15 -5.04 -12.20
C TYR A 278 -17.88 -6.28 -11.34
N ARG A 279 -16.60 -6.54 -11.09
CA ARG A 279 -16.17 -7.72 -10.33
C ARG A 279 -15.99 -7.39 -8.86
N ALA A 280 -16.24 -8.38 -8.00
CA ALA A 280 -15.69 -8.36 -6.64
C ALA A 280 -14.17 -8.42 -6.72
N PHE A 281 -13.49 -7.76 -5.80
CA PHE A 281 -12.04 -7.88 -5.64
C PHE A 281 -11.67 -8.32 -4.24
N GLU A 282 -10.53 -8.98 -4.13
CA GLU A 282 -10.00 -9.49 -2.87
C GLU A 282 -8.82 -8.64 -2.42
N VAL A 283 -8.74 -8.38 -1.12
CA VAL A 283 -7.57 -7.78 -0.48
C VAL A 283 -6.84 -8.87 0.29
N LEU A 284 -5.62 -9.18 -0.14
CA LEU A 284 -4.82 -10.26 0.44
C LEU A 284 -3.74 -9.67 1.34
N ASN A 285 -3.68 -10.14 2.57
CA ASN A 285 -2.62 -9.79 3.50
C ASN A 285 -1.57 -10.91 3.57
N LEU A 286 -0.35 -10.60 3.14
CA LEU A 286 0.77 -11.55 3.15
C LEU A 286 1.37 -11.78 4.54
N GLY A 287 1.02 -10.97 5.55
CA GLY A 287 1.65 -10.98 6.87
C GLY A 287 1.77 -12.36 7.53
N LYS A 288 0.76 -13.23 7.37
CA LYS A 288 0.79 -14.58 7.94
C LYS A 288 1.80 -15.50 7.22
N TYR A 289 1.89 -15.39 5.90
CA TYR A 289 2.88 -16.13 5.10
C TYR A 289 4.30 -15.59 5.32
N GLU A 290 4.47 -14.29 5.43
CA GLU A 290 5.76 -13.67 5.76
C GLU A 290 6.26 -14.13 7.11
N ARG A 291 5.39 -14.18 8.12
CA ARG A 291 5.72 -14.68 9.46
C ARG A 291 6.18 -16.13 9.44
N GLN A 292 5.47 -17.01 8.74
CA GLN A 292 5.83 -18.41 8.59
C GLN A 292 7.14 -18.59 7.81
N PHE A 293 7.26 -17.92 6.67
CA PHE A 293 8.46 -17.95 5.82
C PHE A 293 9.70 -17.47 6.56
N PHE A 294 9.59 -16.37 7.31
CA PHE A 294 10.67 -15.86 8.14
C PHE A 294 11.13 -16.88 9.18
N MET A 295 10.19 -17.51 9.87
CA MET A 295 10.50 -18.51 10.89
C MET A 295 11.08 -19.78 10.29
N ASP A 296 10.62 -20.19 9.10
CA ASP A 296 11.14 -21.37 8.42
C ASP A 296 12.58 -21.18 7.94
N ASN A 297 12.92 -19.95 7.52
CA ASN A 297 14.27 -19.61 7.07
C ASN A 297 15.25 -19.29 8.20
N MET A 298 14.78 -18.73 9.32
CA MET A 298 15.66 -18.39 10.45
C MET A 298 16.12 -19.60 11.26
N VAL A 299 15.32 -20.66 11.32
CA VAL A 299 15.60 -21.76 12.26
C VAL A 299 15.35 -23.11 11.60
N ASN A 300 16.41 -23.75 11.15
CA ASN A 300 16.37 -25.18 10.86
C ASN A 300 16.26 -25.95 12.18
N GLY A 301 15.11 -26.53 12.49
CA GLY A 301 14.97 -27.32 13.69
C GLY A 301 13.55 -27.58 14.20
N ALA A 302 13.47 -28.28 15.34
CA ALA A 302 12.22 -28.67 15.98
C ALA A 302 11.37 -27.43 16.38
N ARG A 303 10.04 -27.57 16.40
CA ARG A 303 9.05 -26.54 16.74
C ARG A 303 9.42 -25.68 17.97
N LYS A 304 9.94 -26.30 19.02
CA LYS A 304 10.35 -25.62 20.26
C LYS A 304 11.51 -24.63 20.05
N LYS A 305 12.45 -24.92 19.13
CA LYS A 305 13.53 -23.98 18.76
C LYS A 305 12.98 -22.76 18.03
N LYS A 306 12.00 -22.96 17.15
CA LYS A 306 11.34 -21.89 16.42
C LYS A 306 10.55 -20.98 17.37
N GLU A 307 9.81 -21.55 18.33
CA GLU A 307 9.08 -20.79 19.35
C GLU A 307 10.03 -19.93 20.21
N ASN A 308 11.15 -20.50 20.67
CA ASN A 308 12.13 -19.74 21.45
C ASN A 308 12.78 -18.60 20.65
N ALA A 309 13.13 -18.85 19.39
CA ALA A 309 13.69 -17.83 18.51
C ALA A 309 12.69 -16.68 18.25
N TYR A 310 11.41 -17.04 18.06
CA TYR A 310 10.33 -16.07 17.92
C TYR A 310 10.17 -15.22 19.19
N LEU A 311 10.08 -15.84 20.36
CA LEU A 311 9.96 -15.13 21.62
C LEU A 311 11.14 -14.17 21.83
N SER A 312 12.37 -14.64 21.59
CA SER A 312 13.57 -13.81 21.70
C SER A 312 13.53 -12.61 20.76
N LEU A 313 13.12 -12.81 19.50
CA LEU A 313 12.99 -11.73 18.52
C LEU A 313 12.00 -10.64 18.98
N ILE A 314 10.81 -11.06 19.41
CA ILE A 314 9.78 -10.09 19.85
C ILE A 314 10.19 -9.36 21.11
N LEU A 315 10.76 -10.06 22.10
CA LEU A 315 11.23 -9.45 23.34
C LEU A 315 12.36 -8.46 23.08
N GLN A 316 13.30 -8.78 22.18
CA GLN A 316 14.36 -7.86 21.75
C GLN A 316 13.79 -6.63 21.08
N ALA A 317 12.88 -6.80 20.10
CA ALA A 317 12.25 -5.69 19.40
C ALA A 317 11.41 -4.81 20.33
N TYR A 318 10.79 -5.40 21.36
CA TYR A 318 10.02 -4.68 22.38
C TYR A 318 10.91 -4.07 23.48
N HIS A 319 12.21 -4.35 23.51
CA HIS A 319 13.16 -4.00 24.56
C HIS A 319 12.72 -4.51 25.94
N ALA A 320 12.23 -5.75 26.00
CA ALA A 320 11.86 -6.44 27.22
C ALA A 320 12.94 -7.44 27.62
N GLN A 321 13.21 -7.52 28.93
CA GLN A 321 14.11 -8.54 29.48
C GLN A 321 13.37 -9.87 29.58
N PRO A 322 13.91 -10.99 29.07
CA PRO A 322 13.31 -12.31 29.22
C PRO A 322 13.13 -12.68 30.69
N VAL A 323 12.07 -13.41 31.01
CA VAL A 323 11.83 -13.98 32.34
C VAL A 323 11.60 -15.48 32.22
N GLU A 324 12.06 -16.22 33.21
CA GLU A 324 11.86 -17.65 33.36
C GLU A 324 10.90 -17.93 34.53
N SER A 325 10.38 -19.13 34.63
CA SER A 325 9.50 -19.57 35.73
C SER A 325 8.04 -19.10 35.65
N PHE A 326 7.59 -18.63 34.49
CA PHE A 326 6.19 -18.33 34.20
C PHE A 326 5.68 -19.20 33.04
N LYS A 327 4.39 -19.51 33.08
CA LYS A 327 3.75 -20.31 32.03
C LYS A 327 3.35 -19.47 30.82
N HIS A 328 2.84 -18.26 31.09
CA HIS A 328 2.27 -17.39 30.08
C HIS A 328 2.99 -16.03 29.96
N LEU A 329 3.91 -15.71 30.86
CA LEU A 329 4.66 -14.46 30.85
C LEU A 329 6.09 -14.72 30.39
N HIS A 330 6.54 -13.97 29.39
CA HIS A 330 7.78 -14.25 28.67
C HIS A 330 8.86 -13.20 28.91
N GLY A 331 8.48 -12.00 29.35
CA GLY A 331 9.43 -10.90 29.57
C GLY A 331 8.95 -9.86 30.58
N ARG A 332 9.81 -8.86 30.85
CA ARG A 332 9.53 -7.72 31.70
C ARG A 332 10.07 -6.43 31.07
N LYS A 333 9.26 -5.38 31.10
CA LYS A 333 9.65 -4.04 30.62
C LYS A 333 9.03 -2.97 31.51
N ALA A 334 9.84 -2.02 32.01
CA ALA A 334 9.38 -0.85 32.78
C ALA A 334 8.35 -1.17 33.87
N GLY A 335 8.57 -2.23 34.64
CA GLY A 335 7.69 -2.65 35.72
C GLY A 335 6.42 -3.40 35.29
N ARG A 336 6.20 -3.65 34.02
CA ARG A 336 5.12 -4.46 33.47
C ARG A 336 5.65 -5.82 33.01
N MET A 337 4.91 -6.88 33.26
CA MET A 337 5.20 -8.19 32.64
C MET A 337 4.76 -8.20 31.20
N VAL A 338 5.34 -9.06 30.39
CA VAL A 338 5.09 -9.13 28.94
C VAL A 338 4.69 -10.54 28.56
N HIS A 339 3.51 -10.66 27.94
CA HIS A 339 3.09 -11.84 27.21
C HIS A 339 3.31 -11.63 25.71
N VAL A 340 3.94 -12.58 25.04
CA VAL A 340 4.05 -12.60 23.59
C VAL A 340 3.04 -13.61 23.06
N GLY A 341 2.06 -13.15 22.33
CA GLY A 341 1.02 -13.98 21.72
C GLY A 341 1.56 -14.88 20.60
N PRO A 342 0.76 -15.82 20.12
CA PRO A 342 1.18 -16.78 19.10
C PRO A 342 1.45 -16.09 17.74
N LEU A 343 2.28 -16.75 16.92
CA LEU A 343 2.72 -16.23 15.64
C LEU A 343 1.60 -16.23 14.58
N ASP A 344 0.78 -17.28 14.56
CA ASP A 344 -0.10 -17.66 13.44
C ASP A 344 -1.60 -17.64 13.75
N VAL A 345 -1.96 -17.44 15.01
CA VAL A 345 -3.35 -17.37 15.46
C VAL A 345 -3.59 -16.12 16.33
N PRO A 346 -4.83 -15.62 16.44
CA PRO A 346 -5.15 -14.49 17.31
C PRO A 346 -4.92 -14.79 18.79
N VAL A 347 -4.65 -13.75 19.59
CA VAL A 347 -4.74 -13.83 21.04
C VAL A 347 -6.22 -13.95 21.41
N THR A 348 -6.61 -15.07 22.00
CA THR A 348 -8.00 -15.38 22.33
C THR A 348 -8.39 -14.89 23.72
N LYS A 349 -9.70 -14.76 23.97
CA LYS A 349 -10.24 -14.45 25.30
C LYS A 349 -9.78 -15.47 26.34
N GLN A 350 -9.79 -16.75 26.00
CA GLN A 350 -9.31 -17.81 26.89
C GLN A 350 -7.84 -17.58 27.29
N ARG A 351 -6.97 -17.22 26.34
CA ARG A 351 -5.55 -16.95 26.62
C ARG A 351 -5.39 -15.77 27.57
N VAL A 352 -6.17 -14.71 27.38
CA VAL A 352 -6.14 -13.53 28.26
C VAL A 352 -6.55 -13.90 29.69
N LEU A 353 -7.58 -14.74 29.86
CA LEU A 353 -8.01 -15.24 31.17
C LEU A 353 -6.94 -16.14 31.83
N GLU A 354 -6.26 -17.01 31.06
CA GLU A 354 -5.14 -17.82 31.58
C GLU A 354 -3.99 -16.95 32.10
N ILE A 355 -3.64 -15.87 31.37
CA ILE A 355 -2.64 -14.90 31.81
C ILE A 355 -3.09 -14.21 33.09
N PHE A 356 -4.35 -13.80 33.18
CA PHE A 356 -4.92 -13.15 34.31
C PHE A 356 -4.85 -14.01 35.58
N GLU A 357 -5.20 -15.31 35.48
CA GLU A 357 -5.12 -16.24 36.63
C GLU A 357 -3.66 -16.43 37.08
N GLU A 358 -2.71 -16.52 36.19
CA GLU A 358 -1.28 -16.56 36.51
C GLU A 358 -0.86 -15.27 37.25
N CYS A 359 -1.31 -14.11 36.79
CA CYS A 359 -1.02 -12.81 37.40
C CYS A 359 -1.58 -12.72 38.82
N LYS A 360 -2.81 -13.14 39.04
CA LYS A 360 -3.42 -13.21 40.39
C LYS A 360 -2.61 -14.10 41.32
N THR A 361 -2.27 -15.29 40.87
CA THR A 361 -1.49 -16.26 41.65
C THR A 361 -0.10 -15.74 42.03
N LYS A 362 0.51 -14.95 41.16
CA LYS A 362 1.87 -14.40 41.32
C LYS A 362 1.90 -12.95 41.82
N LEU A 363 0.74 -12.37 42.17
CA LEU A 363 0.59 -10.98 42.63
C LEU A 363 1.12 -9.93 41.65
N ILE A 364 0.93 -10.17 40.35
CA ILE A 364 1.32 -9.29 39.25
C ILE A 364 0.14 -8.41 38.89
N THR A 365 0.34 -7.09 38.90
CA THR A 365 -0.73 -6.11 38.67
C THR A 365 -0.68 -5.43 37.29
N LYS A 366 0.42 -5.61 36.52
CA LYS A 366 0.58 -4.91 35.26
C LYS A 366 1.16 -5.84 34.18
N VAL A 367 0.47 -5.96 33.04
CA VAL A 367 0.87 -6.82 31.92
C VAL A 367 0.66 -6.14 30.57
N ASP A 368 1.64 -6.27 29.68
CA ASP A 368 1.49 -5.97 28.26
C ASP A 368 1.29 -7.27 27.49
N VAL A 369 0.20 -7.36 26.75
CA VAL A 369 -0.15 -8.51 25.91
C VAL A 369 0.15 -8.13 24.46
N LEU A 370 1.23 -8.71 23.90
CA LEU A 370 1.65 -8.46 22.53
C LEU A 370 1.04 -9.50 21.59
N GLY A 371 0.44 -9.06 20.48
CA GLY A 371 -0.14 -9.98 19.49
C GLY A 371 -0.16 -9.37 18.09
N PHE A 372 -0.07 -10.21 17.07
CA PHE A 372 -0.30 -9.78 15.69
C PHE A 372 -1.79 -9.56 15.42
N GLU A 373 -2.61 -10.35 16.06
CA GLU A 373 -4.06 -10.37 15.91
C GLU A 373 -4.71 -10.63 17.27
N PHE A 374 -5.90 -10.09 17.48
CA PHE A 374 -6.69 -10.29 18.68
C PHE A 374 -8.10 -10.75 18.30
N GLU A 375 -8.69 -11.62 19.11
CA GLU A 375 -10.05 -12.10 18.91
C GLU A 375 -11.05 -10.93 18.99
N MET A 376 -12.03 -10.91 18.09
CA MET A 376 -13.09 -9.90 18.11
C MET A 376 -13.90 -9.97 19.41
N GLY A 377 -14.24 -8.81 19.96
CA GLY A 377 -14.98 -8.70 21.22
C GLY A 377 -14.13 -8.84 22.49
N LEU A 378 -12.81 -9.03 22.34
CA LEU A 378 -11.88 -9.04 23.46
C LEU A 378 -11.75 -7.64 24.10
N MET A 379 -11.74 -6.62 23.28
CA MET A 379 -11.60 -5.22 23.66
C MET A 379 -12.93 -4.48 23.50
N PRO A 380 -13.28 -3.52 24.38
CA PRO A 380 -12.59 -3.15 25.62
C PRO A 380 -13.00 -4.03 26.81
N ASN A 381 -14.18 -4.63 26.75
CA ASN A 381 -14.93 -5.16 27.90
C ASN A 381 -14.10 -6.11 28.78
N VAL A 382 -13.42 -7.09 28.14
CA VAL A 382 -12.64 -8.08 28.89
C VAL A 382 -11.48 -7.43 29.64
N PHE A 383 -10.73 -6.53 28.98
CA PHE A 383 -9.59 -5.86 29.60
C PHE A 383 -10.00 -4.90 30.73
N ASP A 384 -11.14 -4.23 30.60
CA ASP A 384 -11.68 -3.34 31.63
C ASP A 384 -12.18 -4.14 32.85
N GLU A 385 -12.88 -5.26 32.63
CA GLU A 385 -13.26 -6.19 33.69
C GLU A 385 -12.05 -6.71 34.48
N LEU A 386 -10.94 -7.04 33.79
CA LEU A 386 -9.73 -7.54 34.44
C LEU A 386 -8.99 -6.43 35.22
N ARG A 387 -9.05 -5.20 34.70
CA ARG A 387 -8.50 -4.02 35.39
C ARG A 387 -9.25 -3.73 36.69
N GLU A 388 -10.59 -3.81 36.68
CA GLU A 388 -11.41 -3.68 37.89
C GLU A 388 -11.09 -4.75 38.93
N GLN A 389 -10.66 -5.94 38.50
CA GLN A 389 -10.22 -7.03 39.36
C GLN A 389 -8.75 -6.91 39.80
N GLY A 390 -8.07 -5.80 39.50
CA GLY A 390 -6.74 -5.46 40.03
C GLY A 390 -5.57 -5.80 39.11
N VAL A 391 -5.80 -6.22 37.87
CA VAL A 391 -4.72 -6.47 36.90
C VAL A 391 -4.87 -5.53 35.69
N ASP A 392 -3.99 -4.54 35.59
CA ASP A 392 -3.94 -3.62 34.46
C ASP A 392 -3.25 -4.30 33.27
N MET A 393 -4.05 -4.83 32.36
CA MET A 393 -3.60 -5.47 31.12
C MET A 393 -3.74 -4.50 29.94
N VAL A 394 -2.72 -4.41 29.08
CA VAL A 394 -2.72 -3.59 27.88
C VAL A 394 -2.39 -4.43 26.66
N ALA A 395 -3.26 -4.43 25.67
CA ALA A 395 -3.02 -5.12 24.40
C ALA A 395 -2.26 -4.21 23.44
N LYS A 396 -1.21 -4.77 22.79
CA LYS A 396 -0.40 -4.06 21.82
C LYS A 396 -0.20 -4.89 20.56
N TYR A 397 -0.29 -4.25 19.40
CA TYR A 397 0.04 -4.88 18.12
C TYR A 397 1.54 -5.07 17.97
N ILE A 398 1.94 -6.29 17.57
CA ILE A 398 3.28 -6.58 17.09
C ILE A 398 3.37 -6.08 15.64
N PRO A 399 4.20 -5.07 15.34
CA PRO A 399 4.32 -4.55 13.98
C PRO A 399 5.10 -5.52 13.08
N LYS A 400 4.90 -5.45 11.77
CA LYS A 400 5.67 -6.24 10.80
C LYS A 400 7.16 -5.94 10.83
N ASP A 401 7.51 -4.73 11.22
CA ASP A 401 8.88 -4.22 11.31
C ASP A 401 9.79 -5.09 12.21
N VAL A 402 9.22 -5.91 13.10
CA VAL A 402 10.00 -6.86 13.93
C VAL A 402 10.76 -7.90 13.11
N PHE A 403 10.34 -8.18 11.88
CA PHE A 403 10.99 -9.13 10.98
C PHE A 403 12.11 -8.49 10.14
N ASP A 404 12.29 -7.18 10.19
CA ASP A 404 13.42 -6.51 9.56
C ASP A 404 14.54 -6.28 10.60
N PRO A 405 15.67 -7.00 10.49
CA PRO A 405 16.78 -6.85 11.44
C PRO A 405 17.27 -5.39 11.58
N ARG A 406 17.23 -4.63 10.49
CA ARG A 406 17.68 -3.23 10.46
C ARG A 406 16.79 -2.32 11.29
N ALA A 407 15.46 -2.55 11.26
CA ALA A 407 14.50 -1.81 12.07
C ALA A 407 14.68 -2.14 13.57
N VAL A 408 14.94 -3.40 13.89
CA VAL A 408 15.18 -3.86 15.26
C VAL A 408 16.50 -3.30 15.79
N GLU A 409 17.59 -3.39 15.03
CA GLU A 409 18.91 -2.88 15.41
C GLU A 409 18.95 -1.36 15.62
N LYS A 410 18.22 -0.61 14.79
CA LYS A 410 18.08 0.85 14.92
C LYS A 410 17.08 1.26 16.02
N GLY A 411 16.39 0.33 16.68
CA GLY A 411 15.37 0.63 17.72
C GLY A 411 14.14 1.38 17.18
N GLN A 412 13.83 1.23 15.89
CA GLN A 412 12.76 1.97 15.21
C GLN A 412 11.41 1.25 15.27
N VAL A 413 11.37 0.02 15.81
CA VAL A 413 10.13 -0.77 15.92
C VAL A 413 9.20 -0.19 16.97
N LYS A 414 8.00 0.23 16.56
CA LYS A 414 6.99 0.81 17.45
C LYS A 414 5.80 -0.14 17.64
N PHE A 415 5.52 -0.49 18.88
CA PHE A 415 4.35 -1.29 19.27
C PHE A 415 3.23 -0.33 19.68
N PHE A 416 2.10 -0.41 18.99
CA PHE A 416 0.96 0.45 19.23
C PHE A 416 -0.11 -0.27 20.03
N ASP A 417 -0.83 0.47 20.89
CA ASP A 417 -2.01 -0.03 21.57
C ASP A 417 -3.07 -0.44 20.55
N VAL A 418 -3.83 -1.48 20.87
CA VAL A 418 -4.87 -2.01 19.97
C VAL A 418 -6.00 -1.01 19.83
N ALA A 419 -6.31 -0.61 18.60
CA ALA A 419 -7.54 0.09 18.28
C ALA A 419 -8.70 -0.91 18.27
N TYR A 420 -9.87 -0.51 18.74
CA TYR A 420 -11.05 -1.37 18.68
C TYR A 420 -12.25 -0.66 18.07
N LEU A 421 -13.10 -1.46 17.42
CA LEU A 421 -14.37 -1.03 16.86
C LEU A 421 -15.49 -1.79 17.59
N ASP A 422 -16.41 -1.06 18.23
CA ASP A 422 -17.64 -1.64 18.76
C ASP A 422 -18.72 -1.64 17.67
N ALA A 423 -19.23 -2.82 17.36
CA ALA A 423 -20.26 -3.01 16.35
C ALA A 423 -21.33 -3.99 16.83
N LYS A 424 -22.60 -3.63 16.64
CA LYS A 424 -23.74 -4.47 17.00
C LYS A 424 -24.43 -5.03 15.75
N ALA A 425 -24.65 -6.33 15.73
CA ALA A 425 -25.38 -7.00 14.67
C ALA A 425 -26.84 -7.28 15.10
N HIS A 426 -27.77 -6.71 14.38
CA HIS A 426 -29.21 -6.97 14.56
C HIS A 426 -29.67 -7.91 13.44
N VAL A 427 -29.84 -9.18 13.77
CA VAL A 427 -30.21 -10.23 12.82
C VAL A 427 -31.71 -10.48 12.86
N THR A 428 -32.36 -10.38 11.72
CA THR A 428 -33.74 -10.80 11.51
C THR A 428 -33.79 -11.92 10.46
N LYS A 429 -34.94 -12.60 10.30
CA LYS A 429 -35.07 -13.70 9.32
C LYS A 429 -34.75 -13.31 7.86
N ARG A 430 -34.72 -12.02 7.53
CA ARG A 430 -34.54 -11.52 6.16
C ARG A 430 -33.48 -10.44 6.00
N LYS A 431 -33.01 -9.85 7.10
CA LYS A 431 -32.07 -8.72 7.06
C LYS A 431 -31.10 -8.80 8.22
N VAL A 432 -29.87 -8.39 7.96
CA VAL A 432 -28.85 -8.12 8.99
C VAL A 432 -28.61 -6.62 8.96
N LYS A 433 -28.79 -5.95 10.10
CA LYS A 433 -28.39 -4.55 10.32
C LYS A 433 -27.13 -4.55 11.16
N ILE A 434 -26.08 -3.94 10.67
CA ILE A 434 -24.86 -3.69 11.44
C ILE A 434 -24.88 -2.22 11.86
N GLU A 435 -24.65 -2.00 13.13
CA GLU A 435 -24.55 -0.68 13.75
C GLU A 435 -23.15 -0.52 14.32
N LEU A 436 -22.42 0.48 13.84
CA LEU A 436 -21.16 0.89 14.45
C LEU A 436 -21.48 1.76 15.66
N VAL A 437 -21.01 1.36 16.81
CA VAL A 437 -21.34 2.02 18.09
C VAL A 437 -20.23 2.95 18.51
N ASP A 438 -18.97 2.49 18.43
CA ASP A 438 -17.81 3.25 18.87
C ASP A 438 -16.54 2.77 18.16
N PHE A 439 -15.56 3.67 18.05
CA PHE A 439 -14.21 3.36 17.59
C PHE A 439 -13.19 4.09 18.44
N VAL A 440 -12.29 3.35 19.07
CA VAL A 440 -11.25 3.90 19.94
C VAL A 440 -9.87 3.53 19.43
N THR A 441 -9.01 4.52 19.34
CA THR A 441 -7.59 4.34 19.04
C THR A 441 -6.74 5.17 19.99
N LYS A 442 -5.55 4.66 20.32
CA LYS A 442 -4.51 5.38 21.06
C LYS A 442 -3.28 5.62 20.19
N TYR A 443 -3.47 5.64 18.88
CA TYR A 443 -2.37 5.87 17.95
C TYR A 443 -1.73 7.24 18.21
N THR A 444 -0.39 7.23 18.32
CA THR A 444 0.42 8.43 18.50
C THR A 444 1.50 8.43 17.41
N GLN A 445 1.57 9.49 16.64
CA GLN A 445 2.61 9.73 15.64
C GLN A 445 3.63 10.73 16.16
N ASP A 446 3.18 11.76 16.85
CA ASP A 446 3.96 12.89 17.32
C ASP A 446 3.81 13.06 18.83
N ASP A 447 4.85 13.56 19.49
CA ASP A 447 4.76 14.05 20.85
C ASP A 447 4.33 15.53 20.81
N LEU A 448 3.18 15.82 21.39
CA LEU A 448 2.55 17.14 21.33
C LEU A 448 3.43 18.22 22.00
N GLU A 449 4.03 17.90 23.15
CA GLU A 449 4.86 18.86 23.86
C GLU A 449 6.16 19.17 23.12
N ASP A 450 6.77 18.16 22.49
CA ASP A 450 7.99 18.34 21.71
C ASP A 450 7.73 19.12 20.43
N VAL A 451 6.61 18.88 19.77
CA VAL A 451 6.21 19.65 18.60
C VAL A 451 5.93 21.11 18.97
N GLU A 452 5.24 21.39 20.08
CA GLU A 452 5.01 22.78 20.54
C GLU A 452 6.30 23.55 20.78
N LYS A 453 7.29 22.92 21.45
CA LYS A 453 8.60 23.53 21.71
C LYS A 453 9.34 23.89 20.43
N GLN A 454 9.22 23.03 19.40
CA GLN A 454 9.91 23.20 18.12
C GLN A 454 9.13 24.03 17.10
N LEU A 455 7.83 24.27 17.34
CA LEU A 455 6.97 24.98 16.38
C LEU A 455 7.42 26.44 16.23
N LYS A 456 7.82 26.79 15.01
CA LYS A 456 7.99 28.17 14.57
C LYS A 456 6.61 28.78 14.31
N LYS A 457 6.52 30.06 14.01
CA LYS A 457 5.25 30.72 13.64
C LYS A 457 4.51 29.93 12.56
N GLY A 458 3.20 29.68 12.76
CA GLY A 458 2.32 28.96 11.84
C GLY A 458 1.55 27.82 12.50
N ALA A 459 0.88 27.02 11.69
CA ALA A 459 0.09 25.89 12.16
C ALA A 459 0.74 24.55 11.82
N LYS A 460 0.58 23.56 12.71
CA LYS A 460 0.94 22.16 12.49
C LYS A 460 -0.13 21.25 13.06
N VAL A 461 -0.43 20.16 12.35
CA VAL A 461 -1.34 19.12 12.82
C VAL A 461 -0.54 17.95 13.40
N VAL A 462 -0.94 17.48 14.57
CA VAL A 462 -0.28 16.46 15.37
C VAL A 462 -1.25 15.33 15.67
N ILE A 463 -0.76 14.10 15.69
CA ILE A 463 -1.55 12.90 16.03
C ILE A 463 -0.99 12.30 17.30
N GLU A 464 -1.72 12.42 18.41
CA GLU A 464 -1.34 11.91 19.71
C GLU A 464 -2.52 11.30 20.49
N ASN A 465 -2.30 10.12 21.07
CA ASN A 465 -3.26 9.40 21.90
C ASN A 465 -4.69 9.29 21.31
N GLY A 466 -4.77 9.02 20.00
CA GLY A 466 -6.04 8.95 19.31
C GLY A 466 -6.75 10.29 19.16
N ARG A 467 -6.02 11.39 19.19
CA ARG A 467 -6.55 12.74 18.91
C ARG A 467 -5.73 13.41 17.82
N ILE A 468 -6.41 14.07 16.92
CA ILE A 468 -5.78 14.92 15.93
C ILE A 468 -5.94 16.35 16.39
N VAL A 469 -4.82 17.00 16.66
CA VAL A 469 -4.77 18.33 17.28
C VAL A 469 -4.05 19.28 16.32
N LYS A 470 -4.68 20.40 16.00
CA LYS A 470 -4.06 21.53 15.30
C LYS A 470 -3.43 22.44 16.32
N LEU A 471 -2.11 22.63 16.17
CA LEU A 471 -1.34 23.62 16.93
C LEU A 471 -1.19 24.85 16.05
N ASN A 472 -1.50 26.02 16.57
CA ASN A 472 -1.33 27.30 15.87
C ASN A 472 -0.53 28.26 16.76
N LYS A 473 0.70 28.61 16.35
CA LYS A 473 1.56 29.55 17.07
C LYS A 473 1.45 30.95 16.46
N ASP A 474 0.98 31.89 17.24
CA ASP A 474 0.82 33.28 16.84
C ASP A 474 2.16 34.04 16.75
N LYS A 475 2.08 35.35 16.49
CA LYS A 475 3.27 36.23 16.39
C LYS A 475 3.95 36.48 17.75
N ASP A 476 3.19 36.34 18.82
CA ASP A 476 3.61 36.61 20.20
C ASP A 476 4.14 35.35 20.89
N GLY A 477 4.10 34.20 20.19
CA GLY A 477 4.63 32.92 20.65
C GLY A 477 3.62 32.06 21.42
N PHE A 478 2.36 32.48 21.55
CA PHE A 478 1.30 31.68 22.15
C PHE A 478 0.86 30.54 21.21
N VAL A 479 0.71 29.35 21.76
CA VAL A 479 0.24 28.17 21.03
C VAL A 479 -1.21 27.88 21.39
N GLU A 480 -2.08 28.00 20.40
CA GLU A 480 -3.46 27.57 20.50
C GLU A 480 -3.59 26.11 20.07
N ARG A 481 -4.34 25.32 20.83
CA ARG A 481 -4.62 23.90 20.55
C ARG A 481 -6.07 23.74 20.15
N THR A 482 -6.34 23.23 18.97
CA THR A 482 -7.68 22.88 18.48
C THR A 482 -7.75 21.39 18.24
N VAL A 483 -8.63 20.67 18.94
CA VAL A 483 -8.86 19.23 18.69
C VAL A 483 -9.78 19.12 17.48
N LEU A 484 -9.34 18.40 16.45
CA LEU A 484 -10.07 18.19 15.20
C LEU A 484 -10.95 16.92 15.22
N THR A 485 -10.62 15.96 16.08
CA THR A 485 -11.39 14.73 16.28
C THR A 485 -12.28 14.88 17.52
N GLU A 486 -13.51 15.32 17.32
CA GLU A 486 -14.49 15.50 18.41
C GLU A 486 -15.28 14.22 18.68
N SER A 487 -15.44 13.38 17.66
CA SER A 487 -16.17 12.12 17.74
C SER A 487 -15.39 10.97 17.09
N TRP A 488 -15.76 9.73 17.41
CA TRP A 488 -15.12 8.56 16.82
C TRP A 488 -15.31 8.48 15.29
N GLN A 489 -16.37 9.03 14.75
CA GLN A 489 -16.66 9.08 13.33
C GLN A 489 -15.59 9.84 12.54
N ASP A 490 -14.92 10.81 13.14
CA ASP A 490 -13.87 11.61 12.50
C ASP A 490 -12.64 10.77 12.14
N TRP A 491 -12.50 9.60 12.75
CA TRP A 491 -11.45 8.62 12.44
C TRP A 491 -11.82 7.63 11.33
N VAL A 492 -13.12 7.51 11.01
CA VAL A 492 -13.62 6.49 10.09
C VAL A 492 -13.82 7.09 8.71
N ASP A 493 -12.91 6.76 7.79
CA ASP A 493 -13.00 7.18 6.40
C ASP A 493 -14.08 6.39 5.64
N TYR A 494 -14.10 5.07 5.81
CA TYR A 494 -15.16 4.18 5.33
C TYR A 494 -15.15 2.87 6.11
N TRP A 495 -16.23 2.11 5.98
CA TRP A 495 -16.33 0.77 6.52
C TRP A 495 -16.98 -0.16 5.50
N ALA A 496 -16.70 -1.44 5.61
CA ALA A 496 -17.24 -2.47 4.74
C ALA A 496 -17.56 -3.73 5.54
N ILE A 497 -18.45 -4.56 4.98
CA ILE A 497 -18.81 -5.86 5.56
C ILE A 497 -18.42 -6.94 4.57
N ASP A 498 -17.68 -7.92 5.01
CA ASP A 498 -17.44 -9.14 4.27
C ASP A 498 -18.44 -10.21 4.71
N PHE A 499 -19.41 -10.51 3.84
CA PHE A 499 -20.45 -11.53 4.10
C PHE A 499 -19.96 -12.96 3.86
N ASN A 500 -18.73 -13.14 3.36
CA ASN A 500 -18.16 -14.46 3.05
C ASN A 500 -16.72 -14.60 3.58
N TYR A 501 -16.48 -14.03 4.75
CA TYR A 501 -15.15 -14.06 5.37
C TYR A 501 -14.65 -15.49 5.56
N ARG A 502 -13.48 -15.76 4.99
CA ARG A 502 -12.78 -17.05 5.06
C ARG A 502 -11.33 -16.87 5.49
N ASP A 503 -11.15 -16.28 6.65
CA ASP A 503 -9.90 -16.27 7.45
C ASP A 503 -8.64 -15.58 6.86
N LYS A 504 -8.54 -15.19 5.59
CA LYS A 504 -7.27 -14.62 5.06
C LYS A 504 -7.43 -13.51 4.03
N LYS A 505 -8.64 -13.22 3.60
CA LYS A 505 -8.90 -12.27 2.53
C LYS A 505 -10.20 -11.51 2.76
N GLU A 506 -10.20 -10.27 2.39
CA GLU A 506 -11.42 -9.46 2.33
C GLU A 506 -11.95 -9.50 0.91
N VAL A 507 -13.22 -9.81 0.74
CA VAL A 507 -13.90 -9.75 -0.57
C VAL A 507 -14.81 -8.54 -0.60
N ILE A 508 -14.54 -7.61 -1.51
CA ILE A 508 -15.27 -6.34 -1.62
C ILE A 508 -16.07 -6.31 -2.91
N ARG A 509 -17.36 -6.17 -2.76
CA ARG A 509 -18.28 -5.87 -3.84
C ARG A 509 -19.31 -4.86 -3.36
N VAL A 510 -19.48 -3.77 -4.08
CA VAL A 510 -20.51 -2.77 -3.75
C VAL A 510 -21.87 -3.48 -3.77
N PRO A 511 -22.67 -3.41 -2.69
CA PRO A 511 -23.96 -4.10 -2.62
C PRO A 511 -24.86 -3.70 -3.78
N GLN A 512 -25.58 -4.67 -4.33
CA GLN A 512 -26.72 -4.37 -5.18
C GLN A 512 -27.84 -3.79 -4.33
N PRO A 513 -28.66 -2.86 -4.82
CA PRO A 513 -29.75 -2.25 -4.06
C PRO A 513 -30.77 -3.26 -3.58
#